data_8688c98619e479e668b3ec7c3b5176d4
#
_entry.id   8688c98619e479e668b3ec7c3b5176d4
#
_cell.length_a   1.000
_cell.length_b   1.000
_cell.length_c   1.000
_cell.angle_alpha   90.00
_cell.angle_beta   90.00
_cell.angle_gamma   90.00
#
_symmetry.space_group_name_H-M   'P 1'
#
loop_
_entity.id
_entity.type
_entity.pdbx_description
1 polymer ?
#
loop_
_entity_poly.entity_id
_entity_poly.type
_entity_poly.pdbx_seq_one_letter_code
_entity_poly.pdbx_strand_id
1 'polypeptide(L)'
;MGWTFDWLSSSDTDFNYDYAVSFTPEQIKSGAKVYNFGTSGFGVEEAPGISVFYRDKAGNIFHTYSCFARGLDMMNAAYHYLDLTPLGRHEKGLPYPMDWLRLRDQYQPAPSAAACCQT
;
A
#
# COMPACT_ATOMS: atom_id res chain seq x y z
N MET A 1 1.75 -0.41 18.38
CA MET A 1 0.69 -1.11 17.60
C MET A 1 0.26 -2.46 18.20
N GLY A 2 0.91 -3.03 19.20
CA GLY A 2 0.50 -4.25 19.92
C GLY A 2 0.37 -5.51 19.05
N TRP A 3 1.12 -5.59 17.96
CA TRP A 3 1.17 -6.80 17.14
C TRP A 3 1.92 -7.91 17.84
N THR A 4 1.44 -9.14 17.74
CA THR A 4 1.96 -10.33 18.42
C THR A 4 2.66 -11.31 17.49
N PHE A 5 2.73 -11.02 16.19
CA PHE A 5 3.46 -11.81 15.20
C PHE A 5 4.85 -11.22 14.96
N ASP A 6 5.78 -12.04 14.46
CA ASP A 6 7.11 -11.58 14.08
C ASP A 6 7.03 -10.57 12.95
N TRP A 7 7.64 -9.41 13.15
CA TRP A 7 7.76 -8.38 12.14
C TRP A 7 9.16 -8.37 11.58
N LEU A 8 9.29 -8.60 10.28
CA LEU A 8 10.56 -8.56 9.56
C LEU A 8 10.54 -7.39 8.57
N SER A 9 11.66 -6.69 8.47
CA SER A 9 11.88 -5.64 7.46
C SER A 9 12.75 -6.19 6.33
N SER A 10 12.41 -5.83 5.11
CA SER A 10 13.23 -6.09 3.92
C SER A 10 14.11 -4.90 3.51
N SER A 11 14.09 -3.78 4.28
CA SER A 11 14.77 -2.53 3.90
C SER A 11 16.28 -2.68 3.72
N ASP A 12 16.91 -3.59 4.49
CA ASP A 12 18.37 -3.81 4.46
C ASP A 12 18.77 -4.99 3.56
N THR A 13 17.90 -5.36 2.62
CA THR A 13 18.13 -6.48 1.70
C THR A 13 17.89 -6.06 0.25
N ASP A 14 18.34 -6.89 -0.69
CA ASP A 14 18.10 -6.66 -2.13
C ASP A 14 16.65 -6.94 -2.55
N PHE A 15 15.81 -7.49 -1.65
CA PHE A 15 14.44 -7.92 -1.96
C PHE A 15 13.60 -6.82 -2.62
N ASN A 16 13.60 -5.61 -2.07
CA ASN A 16 12.81 -4.52 -2.61
C ASN A 16 13.30 -4.07 -4.00
N TYR A 17 14.61 -4.16 -4.26
CA TYR A 17 15.21 -3.86 -5.56
C TYR A 17 14.88 -4.96 -6.57
N ASP A 18 15.00 -6.22 -6.19
CA ASP A 18 14.69 -7.38 -7.03
C ASP A 18 13.23 -7.38 -7.50
N TYR A 19 12.31 -6.88 -6.66
CA TYR A 19 10.90 -6.75 -7.00
C TYR A 19 10.51 -5.35 -7.50
N ALA A 20 11.48 -4.51 -7.85
CA ALA A 20 11.29 -3.19 -8.46
C ALA A 20 10.33 -2.27 -7.68
N VAL A 21 10.45 -2.27 -6.34
CA VAL A 21 9.70 -1.39 -5.42
C VAL A 21 10.62 -0.45 -4.64
N SER A 22 11.94 -0.61 -4.71
CA SER A 22 12.92 0.39 -4.25
C SER A 22 13.84 0.81 -5.40
N PHE A 23 14.30 2.05 -5.36
CA PHE A 23 15.05 2.67 -6.46
C PHE A 23 16.24 3.45 -5.92
N THR A 24 17.38 3.36 -6.62
CA THR A 24 18.55 4.16 -6.27
C THR A 24 18.36 5.63 -6.64
N PRO A 25 19.08 6.55 -5.97
CA PRO A 25 19.06 7.97 -6.33
C PRO A 25 19.41 8.23 -7.81
N GLU A 26 20.31 7.42 -8.38
CA GLU A 26 20.71 7.49 -9.79
C GLU A 26 19.55 7.11 -10.72
N GLN A 27 18.83 6.05 -10.40
CA GLN A 27 17.65 5.62 -11.15
C GLN A 27 16.53 6.67 -11.12
N ILE A 28 16.35 7.31 -9.97
CA ILE A 28 15.36 8.38 -9.81
C ILE A 28 15.76 9.59 -10.67
N LYS A 29 17.02 10.05 -10.56
CA LYS A 29 17.52 11.22 -11.28
C LYS A 29 17.52 11.05 -12.79
N SER A 30 17.90 9.86 -13.27
CA SER A 30 17.97 9.56 -14.71
C SER A 30 16.61 9.23 -15.33
N GLY A 31 15.58 8.99 -14.50
CA GLY A 31 14.29 8.48 -14.98
C GLY A 31 14.34 7.02 -15.43
N ALA A 32 15.45 6.31 -15.17
CA ALA A 32 15.66 4.92 -15.59
C ALA A 32 14.99 3.88 -14.67
N LYS A 33 14.28 4.33 -13.63
CA LYS A 33 13.55 3.41 -12.75
C LYS A 33 12.41 2.72 -13.50
N VAL A 34 12.25 1.43 -13.23
CA VAL A 34 11.14 0.62 -13.74
C VAL A 34 10.24 0.25 -12.56
N TYR A 35 9.00 0.72 -12.61
CA TYR A 35 7.96 0.38 -11.65
C TYR A 35 6.70 -0.04 -12.38
N ASN A 36 5.99 -1.02 -11.85
CA ASN A 36 4.76 -1.52 -12.43
C ASN A 36 4.94 -1.84 -13.94
N PHE A 37 5.98 -2.61 -14.26
CA PHE A 37 6.34 -2.99 -15.64
C PHE A 37 6.59 -1.79 -16.57
N GLY A 38 7.08 -0.68 -16.02
CA GLY A 38 7.37 0.53 -16.77
C GLY A 38 6.17 1.44 -17.07
N THR A 39 5.00 1.14 -16.49
CA THR A 39 3.75 1.91 -16.75
C THR A 39 3.51 3.07 -15.80
N SER A 40 4.27 3.20 -14.72
CA SER A 40 4.09 4.24 -13.71
C SER A 40 5.41 4.89 -13.34
N GLY A 41 5.39 6.22 -13.21
CA GLY A 41 6.50 7.01 -12.71
C GLY A 41 6.15 7.64 -11.36
N PHE A 42 6.85 7.24 -10.29
CA PHE A 42 6.81 7.92 -8.99
C PHE A 42 8.17 8.58 -8.72
N GLY A 43 8.16 9.78 -8.13
CA GLY A 43 9.37 10.50 -7.70
C GLY A 43 9.89 10.06 -6.32
N VAL A 44 9.58 8.82 -5.88
CA VAL A 44 9.88 8.32 -4.55
C VAL A 44 10.93 7.21 -4.59
N GLU A 45 11.63 7.02 -3.46
CA GLU A 45 12.64 5.96 -3.30
C GLU A 45 12.01 4.58 -3.16
N GLU A 46 10.81 4.51 -2.57
CA GLU A 46 10.06 3.28 -2.37
C GLU A 46 8.64 3.42 -2.91
N ALA A 47 8.14 2.38 -3.56
CA ALA A 47 6.80 2.30 -4.11
C ALA A 47 6.06 1.06 -3.58
N PRO A 48 4.73 1.11 -3.46
CA PRO A 48 3.96 -0.01 -2.92
C PRO A 48 3.91 -1.18 -3.89
N GLY A 49 4.02 -2.40 -3.34
CA GLY A 49 3.89 -3.64 -4.09
C GLY A 49 3.45 -4.80 -3.21
N ILE A 50 2.83 -5.79 -3.82
CA ILE A 50 2.55 -7.09 -3.20
C ILE A 50 3.16 -8.16 -4.08
N SER A 51 3.93 -9.06 -3.48
CA SER A 51 4.45 -10.26 -4.13
C SER A 51 4.02 -11.49 -3.32
N VAL A 52 3.58 -12.52 -4.02
CA VAL A 52 3.06 -13.75 -3.44
C VAL A 52 3.95 -14.91 -3.85
N PHE A 53 4.30 -15.72 -2.86
CA PHE A 53 5.16 -16.88 -3.05
C PHE A 53 4.47 -18.14 -2.54
N TYR A 54 4.67 -19.22 -3.24
CA TYR A 54 4.25 -20.56 -2.83
C TYR A 54 5.49 -21.42 -2.57
N ARG A 55 5.52 -22.09 -1.43
CA ARG A 55 6.53 -23.09 -1.11
C ARG A 55 5.92 -24.48 -1.19
N ASP A 56 6.50 -25.35 -2.03
CA ASP A 56 6.06 -26.73 -2.16
C ASP A 56 6.60 -27.61 -1.00
N LYS A 57 6.17 -28.89 -0.99
CA LYS A 57 6.60 -29.88 0.03
C LYS A 57 8.09 -30.23 -0.07
N ALA A 58 8.71 -30.03 -1.22
CA ALA A 58 10.15 -30.26 -1.42
C ALA A 58 11.00 -29.05 -1.00
N GLY A 59 10.36 -27.95 -0.60
CA GLY A 59 11.03 -26.72 -0.17
C GLY A 59 11.31 -25.71 -1.30
N ASN A 60 10.90 -26.00 -2.54
CA ASN A 60 11.05 -25.06 -3.64
C ASN A 60 10.10 -23.86 -3.46
N ILE A 61 10.59 -22.68 -3.79
CA ILE A 61 9.83 -21.43 -3.69
C ILE A 61 9.51 -20.91 -5.09
N PHE A 62 8.25 -20.65 -5.35
CA PHE A 62 7.74 -20.15 -6.62
C PHE A 62 7.15 -18.76 -6.41
N HIS A 63 7.57 -17.79 -7.19
CA HIS A 63 6.90 -16.51 -7.29
C HIS A 63 5.65 -16.68 -8.15
N THR A 64 4.48 -16.48 -7.59
CA THR A 64 3.20 -16.80 -8.26
C THR A 64 2.43 -15.57 -8.71
N TYR A 65 2.64 -14.43 -8.07
CA TYR A 65 1.91 -13.21 -8.40
C TYR A 65 2.65 -11.97 -7.91
N SER A 66 2.52 -10.87 -8.65
CA SER A 66 2.84 -9.53 -8.17
C SER A 66 1.83 -8.52 -8.71
N CYS A 67 1.54 -7.50 -7.91
CA CYS A 67 0.80 -6.34 -8.34
C CYS A 67 1.35 -5.06 -7.70
N PHE A 68 1.14 -3.96 -8.40
CA PHE A 68 1.72 -2.66 -8.10
C PHE A 68 0.70 -1.55 -8.37
N ALA A 69 0.96 -0.34 -7.86
CA ALA A 69 0.12 0.83 -8.13
C ALA A 69 -1.38 0.54 -7.93
N ARG A 70 -2.20 0.86 -8.92
CA ARG A 70 -3.66 0.63 -8.87
C ARG A 70 -4.07 -0.85 -8.80
N GLY A 71 -3.17 -1.77 -9.15
CA GLY A 71 -3.40 -3.20 -8.96
C GLY A 71 -3.57 -3.61 -7.49
N LEU A 72 -3.09 -2.79 -6.55
CA LEU A 72 -3.24 -3.00 -5.12
C LEU A 72 -4.66 -2.71 -4.60
N ASP A 73 -5.48 -2.00 -5.35
CA ASP A 73 -6.85 -1.66 -4.94
C ASP A 73 -7.68 -2.90 -4.61
N MET A 74 -7.48 -3.99 -5.34
CA MET A 74 -8.15 -5.26 -5.08
C MET A 74 -7.85 -5.84 -3.69
N MET A 75 -6.70 -5.48 -3.11
CA MET A 75 -6.27 -5.94 -1.79
C MET A 75 -6.63 -4.95 -0.68
N ASN A 76 -7.25 -3.81 -1.03
CA ASN A 76 -7.65 -2.78 -0.08
C ASN A 76 -9.17 -2.75 0.09
N ALA A 77 -9.68 -3.57 1.02
CA ALA A 77 -11.11 -3.68 1.27
C ALA A 77 -11.77 -2.34 1.65
N ALA A 78 -11.05 -1.42 2.31
CA ALA A 78 -11.58 -0.11 2.66
C ALA A 78 -12.01 0.69 1.42
N TYR A 79 -11.24 0.63 0.34
CA TYR A 79 -11.60 1.30 -0.91
C TYR A 79 -12.85 0.70 -1.56
N HIS A 80 -13.02 -0.61 -1.50
CA HIS A 80 -14.24 -1.23 -2.02
C HIS A 80 -15.49 -0.72 -1.30
N TYR A 81 -15.43 -0.57 0.03
CA TYR A 81 -16.55 0.00 0.79
C TYR A 81 -16.77 1.48 0.46
N LEU A 82 -15.72 2.28 0.34
CA LEU A 82 -15.83 3.69 -0.01
C LEU A 82 -16.44 3.88 -1.41
N ASP A 83 -16.05 3.05 -2.38
CA ASP A 83 -16.57 3.09 -3.76
C ASP A 83 -18.08 2.81 -3.83
N LEU A 84 -18.66 2.17 -2.81
CA LEU A 84 -20.11 1.94 -2.70
C LEU A 84 -20.88 3.12 -2.09
N THR A 85 -20.19 4.13 -1.55
CA THR A 85 -20.82 5.31 -0.96
C THR A 85 -21.11 6.39 -2.02
N PRO A 86 -22.09 7.27 -1.81
CA PRO A 86 -22.36 8.36 -2.75
C PRO A 86 -21.19 9.32 -2.99
N LEU A 87 -20.29 9.48 -2.02
CA LEU A 87 -19.12 10.33 -2.14
C LEU A 87 -17.90 9.59 -2.70
N GLY A 88 -17.96 8.25 -2.80
CA GLY A 88 -16.83 7.44 -3.19
C GLY A 88 -15.65 7.60 -2.23
N ARG A 89 -14.45 7.59 -2.75
CA ARG A 89 -13.21 7.78 -1.98
C ARG A 89 -12.99 9.19 -1.46
N HIS A 90 -13.73 10.15 -1.96
CA HIS A 90 -13.71 11.57 -1.58
C HIS A 90 -12.28 12.16 -1.53
N GLU A 91 -11.45 11.77 -2.47
CA GLU A 91 -10.03 12.17 -2.54
C GLU A 91 -9.79 13.40 -3.42
N LYS A 92 -10.87 13.93 -4.04
CA LYS A 92 -10.77 15.14 -4.85
C LYS A 92 -10.40 16.34 -3.99
N GLY A 93 -9.27 16.97 -4.32
CA GLY A 93 -8.75 18.12 -3.57
C GLY A 93 -7.71 17.77 -2.50
N LEU A 94 -7.41 16.50 -2.29
CA LEU A 94 -6.26 16.09 -1.48
C LEU A 94 -4.95 16.29 -2.27
N PRO A 95 -3.82 16.52 -1.59
CA PRO A 95 -2.50 16.62 -2.21
C PRO A 95 -2.13 15.39 -3.05
N TYR A 96 -2.55 14.21 -2.59
CA TYR A 96 -2.43 12.93 -3.32
C TYR A 96 -3.53 11.97 -2.85
N PRO A 97 -3.90 10.96 -3.66
CA PRO A 97 -4.79 9.89 -3.23
C PRO A 97 -4.25 9.22 -1.97
N MET A 98 -5.13 8.83 -1.04
CA MET A 98 -4.77 8.22 0.24
C MET A 98 -4.19 9.18 1.30
N ASP A 99 -4.09 10.48 1.06
CA ASP A 99 -3.56 11.44 2.05
C ASP A 99 -4.35 11.43 3.38
N TRP A 100 -5.57 10.96 3.39
CA TRP A 100 -6.41 10.78 4.57
C TRP A 100 -6.07 9.53 5.39
N LEU A 101 -5.32 8.56 4.84
CA LEU A 101 -5.04 7.27 5.49
C LEU A 101 -4.09 7.45 6.67
N ARG A 102 -4.45 6.87 7.79
CA ARG A 102 -3.67 6.88 9.05
C ARG A 102 -3.65 5.48 9.65
N LEU A 103 -2.75 5.23 10.58
CA LEU A 103 -2.85 4.06 11.44
C LEU A 103 -4.09 4.16 12.32
N ARG A 104 -4.66 3.02 12.70
CA ARG A 104 -5.92 2.96 13.45
C ARG A 104 -5.94 3.83 14.71
N ASP A 105 -4.83 3.90 15.41
CA ASP A 105 -4.65 4.66 16.66
C ASP A 105 -4.42 6.16 16.43
N GLN A 106 -4.26 6.57 15.18
CA GLN A 106 -4.08 7.98 14.78
C GLN A 106 -5.38 8.67 14.36
N TYR A 107 -6.47 7.91 14.19
CA TYR A 107 -7.78 8.52 13.97
C TYR A 107 -8.34 9.03 15.31
N GLN A 108 -8.85 10.26 15.31
CA GLN A 108 -9.55 10.77 16.48
C GLN A 108 -10.81 9.92 16.73
N PRO A 109 -11.16 9.63 18.00
CA PRO A 109 -12.43 9.00 18.30
C PRO A 109 -13.56 9.84 17.69
N ALA A 110 -14.51 9.18 17.02
CA ALA A 110 -15.73 9.87 16.60
C ALA A 110 -16.35 10.54 17.83
N PRO A 111 -16.84 11.79 17.74
CA PRO A 111 -17.55 12.40 18.85
C PRO A 111 -18.65 11.43 19.28
N SER A 112 -18.67 11.11 20.57
CA SER A 112 -19.58 10.11 21.13
C SER A 112 -21.01 10.48 20.72
N ALA A 113 -21.77 9.53 20.20
CA ALA A 113 -23.17 9.70 19.78
C ALA A 113 -24.13 9.96 20.97
N ALA A 114 -23.64 10.52 22.08
CA ALA A 114 -24.40 10.83 23.28
C ALA A 114 -25.38 12.03 23.16
N ALA A 115 -25.56 12.58 21.95
CA ALA A 115 -26.41 13.76 21.76
C ALA A 115 -27.63 13.54 20.86
N CYS A 116 -27.91 12.32 20.35
CA CYS A 116 -29.03 12.10 19.42
C CYS A 116 -30.31 11.48 19.99
N CYS A 117 -30.43 11.28 21.31
CA CYS A 117 -31.64 10.75 21.93
C CYS A 117 -32.15 11.66 23.05
N GLN A 118 -32.35 12.94 22.76
CA GLN A 118 -33.17 13.84 23.59
C GLN A 118 -34.13 14.61 22.67
N THR A 119 -35.22 13.98 22.30
CA THR A 119 -36.52 14.61 22.02
C THR A 119 -37.62 13.59 22.33
#